data_3ff81532246481da6220a74e6817afc5
#
_entry.id   3ff81532246481da6220a74e6817afc5
#
_cell.length_a   1.000
_cell.length_b   1.000
_cell.length_c   1.000
_cell.angle_alpha   90.00
_cell.angle_beta   90.00
_cell.angle_gamma   90.00
#
_symmetry.space_group_name_H-M   'P 1'
#
loop_
_entity.id
_entity.type
_entity.pdbx_description
1 polymer ?
#
loop_
_entity_poly.entity_id
_entity_poly.type
_entity_poly.pdbx_seq_one_letter_code
_entity_poly.pdbx_strand_id
1 'polypeptide(L)'
;PVDIDWEFPNSCGLTCDTSGAAAYKNVMQALRAKFGTNNLVTAATTADGTSGGKIDAADYAGAAQYVDWYNVMTYDFFGAWDAQGPTAPHSPLTSYSGIPKAGFTTADAIAKFKGKGVPASKLLVGIGFYGRGWTGV
;
A
#
# COMPACT_ATOMS: atom_id res chain seq x y z
N PRO A 1 8.47 -16.97 10.26
CA PRO A 1 8.13 -15.73 9.53
C PRO A 1 6.66 -15.32 9.73
N VAL A 2 6.39 -14.04 9.59
CA VAL A 2 5.04 -13.49 9.59
C VAL A 2 4.95 -12.43 8.51
N ASP A 3 3.85 -12.45 7.75
CA ASP A 3 3.50 -11.42 6.77
C ASP A 3 2.18 -10.79 7.18
N ILE A 4 2.13 -9.48 7.32
CA ILE A 4 0.96 -8.75 7.80
C ILE A 4 0.26 -8.10 6.61
N ASP A 5 -0.99 -8.45 6.44
CA ASP A 5 -1.88 -7.88 5.43
C ASP A 5 -3.01 -7.10 6.11
N TRP A 6 -2.70 -5.87 6.57
CA TRP A 6 -3.67 -4.98 7.21
C TRP A 6 -4.20 -3.97 6.18
N GLU A 7 -5.43 -4.17 5.75
CA GLU A 7 -6.06 -3.38 4.70
C GLU A 7 -7.24 -2.53 5.24
N PHE A 8 -7.03 -1.34 5.64
CA PHE A 8 -5.78 -0.58 5.79
C PHE A 8 -5.80 0.18 7.10
N PRO A 9 -4.64 0.49 7.71
CA PRO A 9 -4.58 1.29 8.92
C PRO A 9 -5.25 2.66 8.73
N ASN A 10 -6.04 3.08 9.73
CA ASN A 10 -6.79 4.35 9.73
C ASN A 10 -7.65 4.57 8.48
N SER A 11 -8.21 3.52 7.95
CA SER A 11 -9.13 3.53 6.82
C SER A 11 -10.42 2.81 7.13
N CYS A 12 -11.45 3.13 6.37
CA CYS A 12 -12.73 2.43 6.42
C CYS A 12 -12.75 1.27 5.42
N GLY A 13 -13.30 0.14 5.86
CA GLY A 13 -13.67 -1.03 5.08
C GLY A 13 -15.05 -1.48 5.54
N LEU A 14 -15.19 -2.73 6.01
CA LEU A 14 -16.40 -3.18 6.72
C LEU A 14 -16.64 -2.39 8.01
N THR A 15 -15.56 -2.03 8.68
CA THR A 15 -15.53 -1.08 9.80
C THR A 15 -14.40 -0.09 9.58
N CYS A 16 -14.45 1.06 10.27
CA CYS A 16 -13.37 2.03 10.22
C CYS A 16 -12.35 1.76 11.33
N ASP A 17 -11.08 1.70 10.95
CA ASP A 17 -9.98 1.71 11.92
C ASP A 17 -9.67 3.16 12.33
N THR A 18 -9.60 3.43 13.61
CA THR A 18 -9.29 4.73 14.23
C THR A 18 -8.16 4.62 15.24
N SER A 19 -7.29 3.61 15.10
CA SER A 19 -6.22 3.31 16.05
C SER A 19 -5.08 4.34 16.07
N GLY A 20 -5.02 5.22 15.07
CA GLY A 20 -4.01 6.27 14.95
C GLY A 20 -2.77 5.85 14.16
N ALA A 21 -2.05 6.84 13.62
CA ALA A 21 -0.93 6.59 12.70
C ALA A 21 0.19 5.72 13.30
N ALA A 22 0.41 5.80 14.61
CA ALA A 22 1.45 5.03 15.32
C ALA A 22 1.11 3.55 15.49
N ALA A 23 -0.17 3.15 15.37
CA ALA A 23 -0.59 1.77 15.67
C ALA A 23 0.13 0.75 14.77
N TYR A 24 0.26 1.04 13.48
CA TYR A 24 0.94 0.17 12.52
C TYR A 24 2.41 -0.07 12.92
N LYS A 25 3.14 1.01 13.24
CA LYS A 25 4.53 0.91 13.73
C LYS A 25 4.60 0.08 15.02
N ASN A 26 3.69 0.30 15.97
CA ASN A 26 3.67 -0.42 17.25
C ASN A 26 3.46 -1.93 17.04
N VAL A 27 2.59 -2.33 16.11
CA VAL A 27 2.39 -3.74 15.72
C VAL A 27 3.69 -4.32 15.17
N MET A 28 4.34 -3.66 14.20
CA MET A 28 5.59 -4.16 13.61
C MET A 28 6.70 -4.26 14.64
N GLN A 29 6.80 -3.31 15.57
CA GLN A 29 7.75 -3.34 16.68
C GLN A 29 7.50 -4.54 17.60
N ALA A 30 6.25 -4.79 17.96
CA ALA A 30 5.88 -5.92 18.83
C ALA A 30 6.16 -7.27 18.14
N LEU A 31 5.86 -7.39 16.86
CA LEU A 31 6.16 -8.59 16.07
C LEU A 31 7.68 -8.82 15.99
N ARG A 32 8.47 -7.80 15.71
CA ARG A 32 9.94 -7.92 15.68
C ARG A 32 10.49 -8.32 17.04
N ALA A 33 9.99 -7.77 18.13
CA ALA A 33 10.40 -8.14 19.48
C ALA A 33 10.04 -9.61 19.80
N LYS A 34 8.85 -10.06 19.33
CA LYS A 34 8.39 -11.44 19.56
C LYS A 34 9.14 -12.47 18.72
N PHE A 35 9.38 -12.18 17.44
CA PHE A 35 9.97 -13.14 16.50
C PHE A 35 11.50 -13.07 16.41
N GLY A 36 12.11 -12.01 16.95
CA GLY A 36 13.57 -11.83 16.90
C GLY A 36 14.07 -11.49 15.48
N THR A 37 15.38 -11.43 15.32
CA THR A 37 16.03 -11.03 14.07
C THR A 37 16.22 -12.16 13.06
N ASN A 38 16.08 -13.42 13.50
CA ASN A 38 16.26 -14.59 12.65
C ASN A 38 14.99 -15.01 11.90
N ASN A 39 13.88 -14.33 12.14
CA ASN A 39 12.60 -14.60 11.47
C ASN A 39 12.18 -13.39 10.64
N LEU A 40 11.63 -13.66 9.47
CA LEU A 40 11.10 -12.61 8.62
C LEU A 40 9.83 -12.01 9.22
N VAL A 41 9.78 -10.70 9.21
CA VAL A 41 8.58 -9.87 9.47
C VAL A 41 8.39 -9.01 8.24
N THR A 42 7.38 -9.30 7.46
CA THR A 42 7.04 -8.60 6.22
C THR A 42 5.62 -8.09 6.27
N ALA A 43 5.26 -7.22 5.36
CA ALA A 43 3.89 -6.74 5.29
C ALA A 43 3.49 -6.37 3.86
N ALA A 44 2.28 -6.74 3.46
CA ALA A 44 1.60 -6.16 2.33
C ALA A 44 1.12 -4.74 2.68
N THR A 45 1.23 -3.81 1.75
CA THR A 45 0.87 -2.41 1.99
C THR A 45 0.07 -1.81 0.85
N THR A 46 -0.70 -0.78 1.19
CA THR A 46 -1.38 0.06 0.19
C THR A 46 -0.40 0.66 -0.82
N ALA A 47 -0.89 0.95 -2.01
CA ALA A 47 -0.18 1.73 -3.02
C ALA A 47 -0.84 3.11 -3.29
N ASP A 48 -1.72 3.56 -2.39
CA ASP A 48 -2.37 4.88 -2.53
C ASP A 48 -1.37 6.02 -2.29
N GLY A 49 -0.73 6.47 -3.37
CA GLY A 49 0.26 7.56 -3.38
C GLY A 49 -0.34 8.97 -3.33
N THR A 50 -1.67 9.11 -3.23
CA THR A 50 -2.32 10.42 -3.18
C THR A 50 -1.93 11.21 -1.93
N SER A 51 -2.03 12.53 -2.00
CA SER A 51 -1.85 13.38 -0.81
C SER A 51 -2.98 13.13 0.17
N GLY A 52 -2.64 12.83 1.43
CA GLY A 52 -3.61 12.43 2.45
C GLY A 52 -4.20 11.03 2.26
N GLY A 53 -3.69 10.25 1.30
CA GLY A 53 -4.12 8.88 1.04
C GLY A 53 -3.62 7.87 2.07
N LYS A 54 -3.85 6.59 1.77
CA LYS A 54 -3.60 5.51 2.74
C LYS A 54 -2.13 5.37 3.15
N ILE A 55 -1.17 5.72 2.26
CA ILE A 55 0.25 5.76 2.64
C ILE A 55 0.53 6.83 3.70
N ASP A 56 -0.23 7.94 3.70
CA ASP A 56 -0.08 8.99 4.71
C ASP A 56 -0.76 8.64 6.04
N ALA A 57 -1.70 7.71 6.04
CA ALA A 57 -2.52 7.38 7.19
C ALA A 57 -1.79 6.58 8.29
N ALA A 58 -0.61 6.02 7.99
CA ALA A 58 0.17 5.22 8.93
C ALA A 58 1.66 5.56 8.92
N ASP A 59 2.35 5.29 10.02
CA ASP A 59 3.81 5.49 10.15
C ASP A 59 4.59 4.32 9.53
N TYR A 60 4.50 4.18 8.20
CA TYR A 60 5.28 3.18 7.47
C TYR A 60 6.79 3.42 7.56
N ALA A 61 7.23 4.69 7.61
CA ALA A 61 8.64 5.03 7.74
C ALA A 61 9.20 4.57 9.09
N GLY A 62 8.50 4.87 10.18
CA GLY A 62 8.89 4.41 11.50
C GLY A 62 8.79 2.88 11.65
N ALA A 63 7.83 2.24 10.98
CA ALA A 63 7.70 0.78 10.98
C ALA A 63 8.79 0.08 10.16
N ALA A 64 9.39 0.75 9.17
CA ALA A 64 10.40 0.17 8.28
C ALA A 64 11.65 -0.35 9.03
N GLN A 65 11.95 0.16 10.22
CA GLN A 65 13.04 -0.35 11.04
C GLN A 65 12.78 -1.74 11.63
N TYR A 66 11.52 -2.17 11.69
CA TYR A 66 11.09 -3.43 12.30
C TYR A 66 10.74 -4.51 11.29
N VAL A 67 10.40 -4.15 10.05
CA VAL A 67 10.13 -5.09 8.96
C VAL A 67 11.37 -5.39 8.14
N ASP A 68 11.41 -6.55 7.52
CA ASP A 68 12.44 -6.89 6.54
C ASP A 68 12.17 -6.18 5.22
N TRP A 69 10.93 -6.22 4.74
CA TRP A 69 10.48 -5.47 3.56
C TRP A 69 8.95 -5.30 3.53
N TYR A 70 8.49 -4.41 2.66
CA TYR A 70 7.10 -4.22 2.28
C TYR A 70 6.81 -4.80 0.90
N ASN A 71 5.72 -5.56 0.79
CA ASN A 71 5.12 -5.98 -0.47
C ASN A 71 4.09 -4.92 -0.87
N VAL A 72 4.48 -3.97 -1.69
CA VAL A 72 3.60 -2.86 -2.07
C VAL A 72 2.59 -3.37 -3.10
N MET A 73 1.30 -3.31 -2.80
CA MET A 73 0.22 -3.82 -3.64
C MET A 73 -0.10 -2.82 -4.78
N THR A 74 0.84 -2.69 -5.72
CA THR A 74 0.77 -1.78 -6.86
C THR A 74 -0.12 -2.33 -7.98
N TYR A 75 -1.32 -2.74 -7.61
CA TYR A 75 -2.38 -3.24 -8.47
C TYR A 75 -3.75 -2.86 -7.86
N ASP A 76 -4.82 -3.12 -8.58
CA ASP A 76 -6.16 -2.74 -8.16
C ASP A 76 -6.34 -1.24 -7.88
N PHE A 77 -5.64 -0.39 -8.61
CA PHE A 77 -5.86 1.06 -8.52
C PHE A 77 -7.25 1.47 -9.02
N PHE A 78 -7.76 0.77 -10.05
CA PHE A 78 -9.07 1.01 -10.64
C PHE A 78 -9.81 -0.31 -10.85
N GLY A 79 -11.12 -0.31 -10.62
CA GLY A 79 -11.93 -1.51 -10.75
C GLY A 79 -13.44 -1.23 -10.66
N ALA A 80 -14.23 -2.29 -10.77
CA ALA A 80 -15.70 -2.21 -10.85
C ALA A 80 -16.39 -1.79 -9.54
N TRP A 81 -15.66 -1.59 -8.46
CA TRP A 81 -16.20 -0.98 -7.22
C TRP A 81 -16.58 0.49 -7.43
N ASP A 82 -16.01 1.16 -8.44
CA ASP A 82 -16.44 2.46 -8.91
C ASP A 82 -17.53 2.26 -9.98
N ALA A 83 -18.78 2.08 -9.53
CA ALA A 83 -19.91 1.69 -10.40
C ALA A 83 -20.18 2.65 -11.57
N GLN A 84 -19.76 3.91 -11.44
CA GLN A 84 -19.91 4.93 -12.49
C GLN A 84 -18.60 5.11 -13.30
N GLY A 85 -17.59 4.26 -13.08
CA GLY A 85 -16.27 4.42 -13.70
C GLY A 85 -15.51 5.66 -13.19
N PRO A 86 -14.55 6.20 -13.96
CA PRO A 86 -14.15 5.75 -15.30
C PRO A 86 -13.34 4.46 -15.28
N THR A 87 -13.29 3.79 -16.43
CA THR A 87 -12.40 2.63 -16.64
C THR A 87 -10.95 3.09 -16.77
N ALA A 88 -10.03 2.30 -16.23
CA ALA A 88 -8.60 2.58 -16.34
C ALA A 88 -7.78 1.29 -16.11
N PRO A 89 -6.51 1.24 -16.54
CA PRO A 89 -5.62 0.15 -16.21
C PRO A 89 -5.52 -0.01 -14.69
N HIS A 90 -5.70 -1.24 -14.18
CA HIS A 90 -5.71 -1.46 -12.73
C HIS A 90 -4.31 -1.38 -12.10
N SER A 91 -3.24 -1.47 -12.90
CA SER A 91 -1.85 -1.43 -12.42
C SER A 91 -0.98 -0.57 -13.34
N PRO A 92 -1.25 0.74 -13.48
CA PRO A 92 -0.42 1.60 -14.32
C PRO A 92 0.96 1.81 -13.70
N LEU A 93 2.01 1.66 -14.51
CA LEU A 93 3.39 1.86 -14.06
C LEU A 93 3.66 3.34 -13.76
N THR A 94 3.27 4.22 -14.68
CA THR A 94 3.46 5.68 -14.59
C THR A 94 2.18 6.41 -14.96
N SER A 95 2.12 7.68 -14.62
CA SER A 95 1.01 8.55 -15.00
C SER A 95 0.93 8.68 -16.53
N TYR A 96 -0.27 8.88 -17.05
CA TYR A 96 -0.58 9.08 -18.46
C TYR A 96 -1.67 10.15 -18.62
N SER A 97 -1.80 10.67 -19.83
CA SER A 97 -2.85 11.67 -20.13
C SER A 97 -4.24 11.04 -19.95
N GLY A 98 -5.08 11.67 -19.13
CA GLY A 98 -6.42 11.17 -18.83
C GLY A 98 -6.50 10.15 -17.70
N ILE A 99 -5.42 9.93 -16.92
CA ILE A 99 -5.52 9.10 -15.73
C ILE A 99 -6.61 9.66 -14.79
N PRO A 100 -7.56 8.83 -14.34
CA PRO A 100 -8.70 9.33 -13.56
C PRO A 100 -8.33 9.91 -12.21
N LYS A 101 -7.24 9.41 -11.61
CA LYS A 101 -6.80 9.83 -10.28
C LYS A 101 -5.27 9.93 -10.23
N ALA A 102 -4.78 11.15 -10.06
CA ALA A 102 -3.35 11.40 -9.87
C ALA A 102 -2.85 10.70 -8.58
N GLY A 103 -1.64 10.14 -8.63
CA GLY A 103 -1.08 9.37 -7.51
C GLY A 103 -1.47 7.88 -7.50
N PHE A 104 -2.30 7.43 -8.44
CA PHE A 104 -2.70 6.03 -8.59
C PHE A 104 -1.84 5.30 -9.64
N THR A 105 -0.52 5.31 -9.40
CA THR A 105 0.44 4.57 -10.21
C THR A 105 1.49 3.88 -9.35
N THR A 106 2.14 2.88 -9.88
CA THR A 106 3.28 2.21 -9.22
C THR A 106 4.38 3.21 -8.89
N ALA A 107 4.77 4.06 -9.84
CA ALA A 107 5.81 5.05 -9.65
C ALA A 107 5.50 6.05 -8.52
N ASP A 108 4.25 6.54 -8.46
CA ASP A 108 3.83 7.48 -7.42
C ASP A 108 3.83 6.83 -6.03
N ALA A 109 3.33 5.59 -5.92
CA ALA A 109 3.34 4.84 -4.67
C ALA A 109 4.77 4.65 -4.12
N ILE A 110 5.69 4.18 -4.97
CA ILE A 110 7.10 3.97 -4.58
C ILE A 110 7.79 5.30 -4.26
N ALA A 111 7.55 6.34 -5.05
CA ALA A 111 8.09 7.68 -4.77
C ALA A 111 7.58 8.22 -3.42
N LYS A 112 6.30 8.00 -3.13
CA LYS A 112 5.68 8.41 -1.86
C LYS A 112 6.32 7.72 -0.66
N PHE A 113 6.48 6.39 -0.67
CA PHE A 113 7.17 5.67 0.40
C PHE A 113 8.61 6.15 0.59
N LYS A 114 9.36 6.31 -0.50
CA LYS A 114 10.75 6.83 -0.46
C LYS A 114 10.79 8.26 0.09
N GLY A 115 9.87 9.12 -0.32
CA GLY A 115 9.75 10.49 0.17
C GLY A 115 9.44 10.57 1.67
N LYS A 116 8.78 9.57 2.22
CA LYS A 116 8.53 9.43 3.67
C LYS A 116 9.71 8.84 4.44
N GLY A 117 10.75 8.40 3.76
CA GLY A 117 11.96 7.86 4.39
C GLY A 117 12.05 6.33 4.43
N VAL A 118 11.16 5.61 3.74
CA VAL A 118 11.30 4.15 3.60
C VAL A 118 12.45 3.84 2.63
N PRO A 119 13.46 3.04 3.04
CA PRO A 119 14.55 2.66 2.16
C PRO A 119 14.06 1.90 0.92
N ALA A 120 14.59 2.22 -0.26
CA ALA A 120 14.21 1.53 -1.50
C ALA A 120 14.45 0.01 -1.44
N SER A 121 15.49 -0.43 -0.71
CA SER A 121 15.80 -1.85 -0.49
C SER A 121 14.73 -2.63 0.28
N LYS A 122 13.79 -1.92 0.90
CA LYS A 122 12.66 -2.51 1.63
C LYS A 122 11.33 -2.41 0.88
N LEU A 123 11.33 -1.99 -0.38
CA LEU A 123 10.12 -1.85 -1.19
C LEU A 123 10.14 -2.86 -2.33
N LEU A 124 9.25 -3.84 -2.28
CA LEU A 124 9.01 -4.79 -3.35
C LEU A 124 7.75 -4.37 -4.11
N VAL A 125 7.90 -4.21 -5.42
CA VAL A 125 6.78 -3.85 -6.30
C VAL A 125 5.92 -5.08 -6.54
N GLY A 126 4.63 -4.98 -6.20
CA GLY A 126 3.66 -6.02 -6.46
C GLY A 126 3.22 -6.02 -7.93
N ILE A 127 3.09 -7.21 -8.50
CA ILE A 127 2.62 -7.41 -9.87
C ILE A 127 1.43 -8.36 -9.83
N GLY A 128 0.25 -7.85 -10.21
CA GLY A 128 -0.95 -8.67 -10.34
C GLY A 128 -0.90 -9.53 -11.61
N PHE A 129 -0.92 -10.86 -11.47
CA PHE A 129 -1.04 -11.77 -12.62
C PHE A 129 -2.50 -11.99 -13.02
N TYR A 130 -3.22 -10.89 -13.21
CA TYR A 130 -4.63 -10.88 -13.61
C TYR A 130 -4.96 -9.56 -14.31
N GLY A 131 -6.11 -9.54 -14.97
CA GLY A 131 -6.69 -8.33 -15.56
C GLY A 131 -8.01 -7.98 -14.93
N ARG A 132 -8.44 -6.74 -15.09
CA ARG A 132 -9.80 -6.29 -14.81
C ARG A 132 -10.47 -5.88 -16.09
N GLY A 133 -11.76 -6.17 -16.20
CA GLY A 133 -12.57 -5.87 -17.38
C GLY A 133 -13.89 -5.21 -16.96
N TRP A 134 -14.49 -4.51 -17.91
CA TRP A 134 -15.79 -3.86 -17.74
C TRP A 134 -16.70 -4.25 -18.89
N THR A 135 -18.00 -4.27 -18.64
CA THR A 135 -19.03 -4.47 -19.66
C THR A 135 -19.96 -3.26 -19.68
N GLY A 136 -20.50 -2.95 -20.85
CA GLY A 136 -21.46 -1.83 -20.99
C GLY A 136 -20.81 -0.43 -20.93
N VAL A 137 -19.55 -0.32 -21.30
CA VAL A 137 -18.78 0.93 -21.38
C VAL A 137 -18.59 1.37 -22.81
#